data_1c3a9566a91e2df55201cf67c1abe9bb
#
_entry.id   1c3a9566a91e2df55201cf67c1abe9bb
#
_cell.length_a   1.000
_cell.length_b   1.000
_cell.length_c   1.000
_cell.angle_alpha   90.00
_cell.angle_beta   90.00
_cell.angle_gamma   90.00
#
_symmetry.space_group_name_H-M   'P 1'
#
loop_
_entity.id
_entity.type
_entity.pdbx_description
1 polymer ?
#
loop_
_entity_poly.entity_id
_entity_poly.type
_entity_poly.pdbx_seq_one_letter_code
_entity_poly.pdbx_strand_id
1 'polypeptide(L)'
;MPSRILKESICTSESLAYLSAEAEVLFYRLIVKADDFGLYYGSPKILASLLFPLNVPTEKKVSSWLAELVNGGLVATYRGEDGRQYLKLLSWDKHQNRRATKPKYPLPQEFDNTCSQGIK
;
A
#
# COMPACT_ATOMS: atom_id res chain seq x y z
N MET A 1 5.54 14.19 -11.90
CA MET A 1 4.63 13.26 -11.24
C MET A 1 4.65 11.93 -11.95
N PRO A 2 4.84 10.85 -11.24
CA PRO A 2 4.78 9.54 -11.89
C PRO A 2 3.35 9.19 -12.28
N SER A 3 3.24 8.47 -13.36
CA SER A 3 1.98 7.91 -13.80
C SER A 3 2.01 6.42 -13.58
N ARG A 4 0.88 5.83 -13.24
CA ARG A 4 0.79 4.40 -12.97
C ARG A 4 -0.31 3.78 -13.81
N ILE A 5 -0.24 2.48 -13.95
CA ILE A 5 -1.18 1.70 -14.75
C ILE A 5 -2.28 1.16 -13.85
N LEU A 6 -3.53 1.39 -14.25
CA LEU A 6 -4.68 0.71 -13.66
C LEU A 6 -5.32 -0.13 -14.76
N LYS A 7 -5.29 -1.44 -14.60
CA LYS A 7 -5.81 -2.33 -15.60
C LYS A 7 -7.31 -2.56 -15.44
N GLU A 8 -7.98 -2.86 -16.53
CA GLU A 8 -9.41 -3.09 -16.54
C GLU A 8 -9.83 -4.20 -15.58
N SER A 9 -8.97 -5.20 -15.39
CA SER A 9 -9.25 -6.31 -14.50
C SER A 9 -9.49 -5.89 -13.06
N ILE A 10 -9.15 -4.65 -12.72
CA ILE A 10 -9.40 -4.15 -11.36
C ILE A 10 -10.90 -4.15 -11.06
N CYS A 11 -11.74 -3.99 -12.07
CA CYS A 11 -13.19 -3.96 -11.90
C CYS A 11 -13.77 -5.32 -11.51
N THR A 12 -13.05 -6.39 -11.80
CA THR A 12 -13.52 -7.74 -11.50
C THR A 12 -12.63 -8.45 -10.47
N SER A 13 -11.74 -7.71 -9.82
CA SER A 13 -10.85 -8.29 -8.84
C SER A 13 -11.60 -8.67 -7.57
N GLU A 14 -11.49 -9.92 -7.16
CA GLU A 14 -12.12 -10.39 -5.94
C GLU A 14 -11.49 -9.73 -4.71
N SER A 15 -10.19 -9.44 -4.78
CA SER A 15 -9.50 -8.78 -3.67
C SER A 15 -10.07 -7.40 -3.39
N LEU A 16 -10.54 -6.70 -4.43
CA LEU A 16 -11.11 -5.38 -4.27
C LEU A 16 -12.60 -5.40 -3.95
N ALA A 17 -13.27 -6.51 -4.27
CA ALA A 17 -14.72 -6.59 -4.12
C ALA A 17 -15.19 -6.43 -2.69
N TYR A 18 -14.35 -6.80 -1.73
CA TYR A 18 -14.74 -6.77 -0.31
C TYR A 18 -14.24 -5.53 0.42
N LEU A 19 -13.59 -4.59 -0.30
CA LEU A 19 -13.11 -3.37 0.33
C LEU A 19 -14.23 -2.35 0.45
N SER A 20 -14.17 -1.53 1.50
CA SER A 20 -14.99 -0.34 1.54
C SER A 20 -14.55 0.61 0.44
N ALA A 21 -15.41 1.53 0.05
CA ALA A 21 -15.06 2.50 -0.99
C ALA A 21 -13.85 3.33 -0.57
N GLU A 22 -13.76 3.68 0.69
CA GLU A 22 -12.64 4.48 1.19
C GLU A 22 -11.34 3.71 1.14
N ALA A 23 -11.36 2.42 1.50
CA ALA A 23 -10.17 1.59 1.42
C ALA A 23 -9.71 1.44 -0.03
N GLU A 24 -10.66 1.33 -0.94
CA GLU A 24 -10.35 1.25 -2.35
C GLU A 24 -9.69 2.53 -2.85
N VAL A 25 -10.18 3.69 -2.41
CA VAL A 25 -9.54 4.97 -2.75
C VAL A 25 -8.14 5.03 -2.19
N LEU A 26 -7.94 4.58 -0.96
CA LEU A 26 -6.61 4.54 -0.37
C LEU A 26 -5.67 3.70 -1.23
N PHE A 27 -6.14 2.56 -1.69
CA PHE A 27 -5.35 1.67 -2.55
C PHE A 27 -4.88 2.38 -3.81
N TYR A 28 -5.79 3.07 -4.50
CA TYR A 28 -5.44 3.77 -5.74
C TYR A 28 -4.44 4.88 -5.51
N ARG A 29 -4.60 5.63 -4.42
CA ARG A 29 -3.66 6.70 -4.10
C ARG A 29 -2.30 6.16 -3.72
N LEU A 30 -2.25 5.00 -3.07
CA LEU A 30 -0.98 4.33 -2.79
C LEU A 30 -0.27 3.95 -4.09
N ILE A 31 -1.01 3.43 -5.06
CA ILE A 31 -0.43 3.06 -6.35
C ILE A 31 0.27 4.26 -6.98
N VAL A 32 -0.38 5.43 -6.95
CA VAL A 32 0.20 6.64 -7.56
C VAL A 32 1.43 7.12 -6.81
N LYS A 33 1.43 7.02 -5.47
CA LYS A 33 2.50 7.59 -4.66
C LYS A 33 3.67 6.65 -4.40
N ALA A 34 3.48 5.34 -4.54
CA ALA A 34 4.54 4.38 -4.26
C ALA A 34 5.72 4.56 -5.22
N ASP A 35 6.90 4.10 -4.79
CA ASP A 35 8.05 4.15 -5.68
C ASP A 35 7.93 3.06 -6.74
N ASP A 36 8.95 2.95 -7.60
CA ASP A 36 8.88 2.00 -8.72
C ASP A 36 8.94 0.54 -8.28
N PHE A 37 9.15 0.29 -7.00
CA PHE A 37 9.17 -1.05 -6.42
C PHE A 37 7.91 -1.35 -5.62
N GLY A 38 6.95 -0.41 -5.60
CA GLY A 38 5.72 -0.58 -4.85
C GLY A 38 5.84 -0.31 -3.37
N LEU A 39 6.85 0.44 -2.96
CA LEU A 39 7.11 0.72 -1.55
C LEU A 39 6.68 2.14 -1.20
N TYR A 40 6.18 2.31 0.02
CA TYR A 40 5.76 3.62 0.51
C TYR A 40 5.72 3.61 2.04
N TYR A 41 5.41 4.75 2.63
CA TYR A 41 5.22 4.83 4.07
C TYR A 41 4.04 3.97 4.49
N GLY A 42 4.13 3.35 5.66
CA GLY A 42 3.09 2.49 6.17
C GLY A 42 2.40 3.01 7.43
N SER A 43 2.75 4.21 7.88
CA SER A 43 2.12 4.79 9.06
C SER A 43 0.79 5.42 8.70
N PRO A 44 -0.31 5.04 9.37
CA PRO A 44 -1.62 5.64 9.08
C PRO A 44 -1.62 7.15 9.21
N LYS A 45 -0.88 7.70 10.19
CA LYS A 45 -0.83 9.14 10.39
C LYS A 45 -0.18 9.84 9.20
N ILE A 46 0.91 9.29 8.69
CA ILE A 46 1.61 9.85 7.54
C ILE A 46 0.75 9.71 6.29
N LEU A 47 0.11 8.56 6.11
CA LEU A 47 -0.75 8.33 4.96
C LEU A 47 -1.91 9.30 4.93
N ALA A 48 -2.49 9.60 6.09
CA ALA A 48 -3.59 10.55 6.16
C ALA A 48 -3.18 11.91 5.61
N SER A 49 -2.01 12.38 5.98
CA SER A 49 -1.51 13.69 5.55
C SER A 49 -1.10 13.71 4.09
N LEU A 50 -0.41 12.67 3.63
CA LEU A 50 0.18 12.67 2.30
C LEU A 50 -0.80 12.29 1.20
N LEU A 51 -1.74 11.39 1.50
CA LEU A 51 -2.65 10.90 0.48
C LEU A 51 -3.98 11.66 0.45
N PHE A 52 -4.31 12.35 1.54
CA PHE A 52 -5.56 13.11 1.64
C PHE A 52 -5.29 14.52 2.15
N PRO A 53 -4.41 15.27 1.49
CA PRO A 53 -4.00 16.58 2.02
C PRO A 53 -5.13 17.61 2.06
N LEU A 54 -6.15 17.45 1.24
CA LEU A 54 -7.26 18.41 1.19
C LEU A 54 -8.39 18.05 2.15
N ASN A 55 -8.48 16.77 2.53
CA ASN A 55 -9.51 16.28 3.44
C ASN A 55 -8.88 15.24 4.35
N VAL A 56 -8.03 15.68 5.27
CA VAL A 56 -7.25 14.75 6.10
C VAL A 56 -8.18 13.93 7.00
N PRO A 57 -8.23 12.60 6.82
CA PRO A 57 -9.04 11.75 7.69
C PRO A 57 -8.33 11.50 9.02
N THR A 58 -9.04 10.91 9.97
CA THR A 58 -8.41 10.56 11.24
C THR A 58 -7.48 9.39 11.04
N GLU A 59 -6.48 9.31 11.90
CA GLU A 59 -5.54 8.20 11.88
C GLU A 59 -6.27 6.86 12.04
N LYS A 60 -7.29 6.84 12.89
CA LYS A 60 -8.08 5.64 13.14
C LYS A 60 -8.76 5.13 11.87
N LYS A 61 -9.32 6.05 11.07
CA LYS A 61 -9.98 5.67 9.82
C LYS A 61 -8.96 5.09 8.84
N VAL A 62 -7.82 5.75 8.68
CA VAL A 62 -6.79 5.27 7.76
C VAL A 62 -6.26 3.92 8.21
N SER A 63 -6.09 3.74 9.52
CA SER A 63 -5.65 2.45 10.05
C SER A 63 -6.64 1.34 9.69
N SER A 64 -7.93 1.64 9.80
CA SER A 64 -8.97 0.68 9.44
C SER A 64 -8.94 0.33 7.95
N TRP A 65 -8.80 1.35 7.10
CA TRP A 65 -8.73 1.13 5.65
C TRP A 65 -7.49 0.33 5.27
N LEU A 66 -6.35 0.66 5.89
CA LEU A 66 -5.12 -0.06 5.63
C LEU A 66 -5.24 -1.53 6.05
N ALA A 67 -5.91 -1.79 7.18
CA ALA A 67 -6.15 -3.15 7.63
C ALA A 67 -6.98 -3.94 6.60
N GLU A 68 -7.94 -3.30 5.96
CA GLU A 68 -8.71 -3.96 4.90
C GLU A 68 -7.80 -4.38 3.75
N LEU A 69 -6.85 -3.51 3.37
CA LEU A 69 -5.92 -3.83 2.29
C LEU A 69 -4.98 -4.96 2.66
N VAL A 70 -4.51 -4.97 3.91
CA VAL A 70 -3.64 -6.03 4.39
C VAL A 70 -4.40 -7.36 4.42
N ASN A 71 -5.62 -7.35 4.95
CA ASN A 71 -6.43 -8.57 5.04
C ASN A 71 -6.82 -9.10 3.66
N GLY A 72 -6.93 -8.21 2.69
CA GLY A 72 -7.25 -8.60 1.32
C GLY A 72 -6.06 -9.10 0.52
N GLY A 73 -4.86 -9.07 1.11
CA GLY A 73 -3.67 -9.52 0.41
C GLY A 73 -3.13 -8.55 -0.63
N LEU A 74 -3.54 -7.28 -0.57
CA LEU A 74 -3.11 -6.27 -1.52
C LEU A 74 -1.86 -5.53 -1.06
N VAL A 75 -1.65 -5.46 0.24
CA VAL A 75 -0.56 -4.70 0.86
C VAL A 75 0.01 -5.52 2.00
N ALA A 76 1.32 -5.41 2.21
CA ALA A 76 1.97 -5.96 3.40
C ALA A 76 2.74 -4.83 4.07
N THR A 77 2.73 -4.80 5.40
CA THR A 77 3.47 -3.79 6.15
C THR A 77 4.75 -4.39 6.71
N TYR A 78 5.74 -3.55 6.88
CA TYR A 78 7.03 -3.99 7.43
C TYR A 78 7.71 -2.82 8.11
N ARG A 79 8.74 -3.11 8.89
CA ARG A 79 9.52 -2.09 9.58
C ARG A 79 10.87 -1.98 8.88
N GLY A 80 11.27 -0.76 8.54
CA GLY A 80 12.55 -0.52 7.90
C GLY A 80 13.70 -0.51 8.91
N GLU A 81 14.91 -0.43 8.39
CA GLU A 81 16.10 -0.37 9.24
C GLU A 81 16.11 0.83 10.16
N ASP A 82 15.45 1.91 9.72
CA ASP A 82 15.37 3.14 10.51
C ASP A 82 14.31 3.09 11.60
N GLY A 83 13.64 1.96 11.75
CA GLY A 83 12.60 1.78 12.75
C GLY A 83 11.23 2.31 12.35
N ARG A 84 11.11 2.89 11.16
CA ARG A 84 9.84 3.41 10.69
C ARG A 84 9.02 2.32 10.01
N GLN A 85 7.72 2.54 9.98
CA GLN A 85 6.79 1.60 9.36
C GLN A 85 6.61 1.95 7.89
N TYR A 86 6.68 0.91 7.04
CA TYR A 86 6.52 1.05 5.60
C TYR A 86 5.55 -0.01 5.11
N LEU A 87 5.17 0.09 3.85
CA LEU A 87 4.32 -0.91 3.23
C LEU A 87 4.82 -1.25 1.84
N LYS A 88 4.40 -2.40 1.35
CA LYS A 88 4.67 -2.83 -0.01
C LYS A 88 3.36 -3.23 -0.66
N LEU A 89 3.13 -2.72 -1.87
CA LEU A 89 1.99 -3.14 -2.69
C LEU A 89 2.35 -4.48 -3.31
N LEU A 90 1.57 -5.49 -2.99
CA LEU A 90 1.82 -6.84 -3.47
C LEU A 90 1.42 -6.94 -4.94
N SER A 91 2.06 -7.85 -5.66
CA SER A 91 1.82 -8.03 -7.10
C SER A 91 2.16 -6.80 -7.93
N TRP A 92 2.99 -5.91 -7.40
CA TRP A 92 3.36 -4.68 -8.09
C TRP A 92 3.94 -4.95 -9.47
N ASP A 93 4.90 -5.88 -9.57
CA ASP A 93 5.58 -6.15 -10.81
C ASP A 93 4.69 -6.76 -11.89
N LYS A 94 3.54 -7.28 -11.51
CA LYS A 94 2.57 -7.81 -12.47
C LYS A 94 1.83 -6.70 -13.20
N HIS A 95 1.73 -5.52 -12.57
CA HIS A 95 0.86 -4.46 -13.07
C HIS A 95 1.60 -3.20 -13.48
N GLN A 96 2.82 -3.01 -13.00
CA GLN A 96 3.56 -1.78 -13.24
C GLN A 96 4.91 -2.06 -13.88
N ASN A 97 5.40 -1.08 -14.65
CA ASN A 97 6.72 -1.17 -15.24
C ASN A 97 7.74 -0.53 -14.31
N ARG A 98 8.78 -1.29 -13.97
CA ARG A 98 9.83 -0.79 -13.10
C ARG A 98 10.86 -0.04 -13.94
N ARG A 99 11.18 1.19 -13.56
CA ARG A 99 12.15 2.02 -14.25
C ARG A 99 13.38 2.30 -13.41
N ALA A 100 13.20 2.46 -12.10
CA ALA A 100 14.30 2.75 -11.21
C ALA A 100 15.11 1.49 -10.93
N THR A 101 16.42 1.67 -10.70
CA THR A 101 17.28 0.55 -10.34
C THR A 101 17.36 0.34 -8.85
N LYS A 102 17.00 1.37 -8.07
CA LYS A 102 17.03 1.28 -6.61
C LYS A 102 15.72 1.78 -6.03
N PRO A 103 15.22 1.15 -4.97
CA PRO A 103 14.00 1.62 -4.33
C PRO A 103 14.25 2.93 -3.60
N LYS A 104 13.21 3.74 -3.50
CA LYS A 104 13.26 5.01 -2.79
C LYS A 104 13.14 4.80 -1.27
N TYR A 105 12.53 3.71 -0.87
CA TYR A 105 12.28 3.40 0.55
C TYR A 105 13.02 2.12 0.93
N PRO A 106 13.25 1.88 2.23
CA PRO A 106 13.94 0.65 2.65
C PRO A 106 13.24 -0.61 2.16
N LEU A 107 14.03 -1.59 1.77
CA LEU A 107 13.48 -2.88 1.36
C LEU A 107 12.98 -3.64 2.59
N PRO A 108 11.92 -4.43 2.45
CA PRO A 108 11.44 -5.23 3.56
C PRO A 108 12.41 -6.37 3.87
N GLN A 109 12.73 -6.53 5.14
CA GLN A 109 13.51 -7.66 5.60
C GLN A 109 12.59 -8.74 6.12
N GLU A 110 11.51 -8.33 6.79
CA GLU A 110 10.43 -9.23 7.14
C GLU A 110 9.17 -8.40 7.32
N PHE A 111 8.03 -9.00 7.06
CA PHE A 111 6.76 -8.30 7.12
C PHE A 111 6.11 -8.48 8.48
N ASP A 112 5.60 -7.36 9.03
CA ASP A 112 5.00 -7.35 10.35
C ASP A 112 3.80 -8.25 10.48
N ASN A 113 3.02 -8.35 9.42
CA ASN A 113 1.74 -9.02 9.49
C ASN A 113 1.71 -10.40 8.87
N THR A 114 2.79 -10.84 8.25
CA THR A 114 2.76 -12.14 7.62
C THR A 114 2.95 -13.24 8.61
N CYS A 115 3.57 -12.94 9.71
CA CYS A 115 3.77 -13.95 10.70
C CYS A 115 2.45 -14.39 11.26
N SER A 116 1.50 -13.52 11.22
CA SER A 116 0.24 -13.90 11.75
C SER A 116 -0.55 -14.65 10.74
N GLN A 117 -0.17 -14.59 9.57
CA GLN A 117 -0.84 -15.32 8.62
C GLN A 117 -0.01 -16.37 8.26
N GLY A 118 0.52 -16.38 8.81
CA GLY A 118 1.14 -17.11 8.51
C GLY A 118 1.55 -17.45 7.45
N ILE A 119 1.58 -17.16 7.27
CA ILE A 119 1.95 -17.36 6.53
C ILE A 119 2.79 -18.05 6.59
N LYS A 120 2.70 -18.14 7.01
CA LYS A 120 3.30 -18.50 7.24
C LYS A 120 3.37 -19.21 7.18
#